data_7cf6a25471df4f006b6fdcdca94c34e4
#
_entry.id   7cf6a25471df4f006b6fdcdca94c34e4
#
_cell.length_a   1.000
_cell.length_b   1.000
_cell.length_c   1.000
_cell.angle_alpha   90.00
_cell.angle_beta   90.00
_cell.angle_gamma   90.00
#
_symmetry.space_group_name_H-M   'P 1'
#
loop_
_entity.id
_entity.type
_entity.pdbx_description
1 polymer ?
#
loop_
_entity_poly.entity_id
_entity_poly.type
_entity_poly.pdbx_seq_one_letter_code
_entity_poly.pdbx_strand_id
1 'polypeptide(L)' 'EAMKWNDVREEWTKDLCIRYSYTEKSITTEYYKWNKKKKDYILVPEMTVTMDK' A
#
# COMPACT_ATOMS: atom_id res chain seq x y z
N GLU A 1 -19.65 -18.14 -6.97
CA GLU A 1 -19.19 -17.03 -6.77
C GLU A 1 -17.87 -16.75 -7.26
N ALA A 2 -17.56 -15.59 -7.53
CA ALA A 2 -16.30 -15.26 -8.13
C ALA A 2 -15.23 -15.28 -7.09
N MET A 3 -14.11 -15.84 -7.43
CA MET A 3 -12.97 -15.76 -6.57
C MET A 3 -12.25 -14.47 -6.80
N LYS A 4 -11.78 -13.89 -5.74
CA LYS A 4 -11.01 -12.67 -5.85
C LYS A 4 -9.56 -12.96 -5.67
N TRP A 5 -8.80 -12.65 -6.68
CA TRP A 5 -7.36 -12.79 -6.60
C TRP A 5 -6.68 -11.54 -6.08
N ASN A 6 -7.41 -10.43 -6.08
CA ASN A 6 -6.87 -9.18 -5.57
C ASN A 6 -7.27 -9.01 -4.13
N ASP A 7 -6.31 -8.86 -3.28
CA ASP A 7 -6.55 -8.60 -1.88
C ASP A 7 -5.75 -7.36 -1.49
N VAL A 8 -6.40 -6.46 -0.79
CA VAL A 8 -5.77 -5.22 -0.39
C VAL A 8 -5.90 -5.08 1.12
N ARG A 9 -4.77 -4.92 1.77
CA ARG A 9 -4.74 -4.70 3.20
C ARG A 9 -4.09 -3.37 3.48
N GLU A 10 -4.59 -2.69 4.48
CA GLU A 10 -4.05 -1.40 4.86
C GLU A 10 -3.82 -1.37 6.36
N GLU A 11 -2.67 -0.85 6.75
CA GLU A 11 -2.37 -0.64 8.15
C GLU A 11 -2.11 0.83 8.37
N TRP A 12 -2.82 1.40 9.30
CA TRP A 12 -2.74 2.82 9.57
C TRP A 12 -2.08 3.05 10.91
N THR A 13 -1.07 3.89 10.90
CA THR A 13 -0.46 4.34 12.14
C THR A 13 -0.56 5.85 12.18
N LYS A 14 -0.01 6.43 13.25
CA LYS A 14 -0.10 7.86 13.45
C LYS A 14 0.45 8.66 12.28
N ASP A 15 1.58 8.23 11.74
CA ASP A 15 2.29 8.99 10.72
C ASP A 15 2.52 8.22 9.45
N LEU A 16 2.00 7.02 9.38
CA LEU A 16 2.33 6.15 8.26
C LEU A 16 1.15 5.25 7.93
N CYS A 17 0.95 5.05 6.66
CA CYS A 17 -0.01 4.07 6.18
C CYS A 17 0.71 3.11 5.25
N ILE A 18 0.55 1.83 5.49
CA ILE A 18 1.14 0.79 4.66
C ILE A 18 0.02 0.06 3.97
N ARG A 19 0.12 -0.01 2.67
CA ARG A 19 -0.91 -0.66 1.86
C ARG A 19 -0.30 -1.83 1.12
N TYR A 20 -0.88 -3.01 1.32
CA TYR A 20 -0.45 -4.23 0.65
C TYR A 20 -1.49 -4.58 -0.41
N SER A 21 -1.04 -4.74 -1.63
CA SER A 21 -1.90 -5.17 -2.72
C SER A 21 -1.42 -6.52 -3.22
N TYR A 22 -2.28 -7.52 -3.14
CA TYR A 22 -1.94 -8.86 -3.56
C TYR A 22 -2.67 -9.20 -4.84
N THR A 23 -1.93 -9.60 -5.85
CA THR A 23 -2.52 -10.08 -7.09
C THR A 23 -2.00 -11.48 -7.34
N GLU A 24 -2.54 -12.17 -8.34
CA GLU A 24 -2.08 -13.51 -8.63
C GLU A 24 -0.65 -13.55 -9.16
N LYS A 25 -0.14 -12.43 -9.63
CA LYS A 25 1.20 -12.39 -10.21
C LYS A 25 2.21 -11.64 -9.36
N SER A 26 1.75 -10.75 -8.51
CA SER A 26 2.69 -9.93 -7.77
C SER A 26 2.12 -9.44 -6.46
N ILE A 27 2.99 -8.95 -5.63
CA ILE A 27 2.63 -8.32 -4.37
C ILE A 27 3.25 -6.94 -4.37
N THR A 28 2.42 -5.93 -4.17
CA THR A 28 2.89 -4.55 -4.13
C THR A 28 2.68 -4.01 -2.72
N THR A 29 3.72 -3.43 -2.18
CA THR A 29 3.66 -2.78 -0.88
C THR A 29 3.89 -1.30 -1.09
N GLU A 30 2.92 -0.49 -0.70
CA GLU A 30 3.01 0.95 -0.85
C GLU A 30 3.05 1.60 0.51
N TYR A 31 3.90 2.59 0.66
CA TYR A 31 4.05 3.33 1.89
C TYR A 31 3.58 4.75 1.68
N TYR A 32 2.74 5.24 2.61
CA TYR A 32 2.25 6.60 2.59
C TYR A 32 2.66 7.26 3.89
N LYS A 33 3.20 8.46 3.80
CA LYS A 33 3.57 9.23 4.99
C LYS A 33 2.60 10.37 5.19
N TRP A 34 2.32 10.66 6.44
CA TRP A 34 1.45 11.78 6.76
C TRP A 34 2.18 13.09 6.50
N ASN A 35 1.55 13.96 5.75
CA ASN A 35 2.10 15.27 5.45
C ASN A 35 1.30 16.32 6.20
N LYS A 36 1.94 16.98 7.14
CA LYS A 36 1.26 17.97 7.99
C LYS A 36 0.83 19.20 7.21
N LYS A 37 1.58 19.55 6.20
CA LYS A 37 1.25 20.73 5.39
C LYS A 37 0.02 20.50 4.55
N LYS A 38 -0.10 19.32 3.99
CA LYS A 38 -1.25 18.97 3.15
C LYS A 38 -2.36 18.30 3.93
N LYS A 39 -2.08 17.89 5.17
CA LYS A 39 -3.02 17.18 6.01
C LYS A 39 -3.56 15.94 5.32
N ASP A 40 -2.67 15.20 4.70
CA ASP A 40 -3.04 14.01 3.96
C ASP A 40 -1.86 13.06 3.89
N TYR A 41 -2.14 11.82 3.53
CA TYR A 41 -1.09 10.82 3.33
C TYR A 41 -0.56 10.94 1.91
N ILE A 42 0.76 10.96 1.79
CA ILE A 42 1.42 11.10 0.51
C ILE A 42 2.19 9.83 0.22
N LEU A 43 2.01 9.30 -0.97
CA LEU A 43 2.73 8.11 -1.40
C LEU A 43 4.24 8.39 -1.41
N VAL A 44 4.99 7.42 -0.88
CA VAL A 44 6.45 7.51 -0.88
C VAL A 44 6.96 6.49 -1.89
N PRO A 45 7.23 6.91 -3.10
CA PRO A 45 7.64 5.97 -4.15
C PRO A 45 8.96 5.29 -3.87
N GLU A 46 9.84 5.92 -3.11
CA GLU A 46 11.11 5.32 -2.75
C GLU A 46 10.96 4.07 -1.89
N MET A 47 9.87 4.00 -1.16
CA MET A 47 9.61 2.87 -0.28
C MET A 47 8.61 1.89 -0.85
N THR A 48 8.09 2.18 -2.03
CA THR A 48 7.14 1.29 -2.68
C THR A 48 7.90 0.12 -3.31
N VAL A 49 7.44 -1.08 -2.99
CA VAL A 49 8.10 -2.30 -3.46
C VAL A 49 7.09 -3.18 -4.16
N THR A 50 7.48 -3.69 -5.32
CA THR A 50 6.66 -4.66 -6.06
C THR A 50 7.49 -5.91 -6.23
N MET A 51 6.93 -7.04 -5.82
CA MET A 51 7.61 -8.31 -5.92
C MET A 51 6.79 -9.24 -6.80
N ASP A 52 7.45 -9.82 -7.79
CA ASP A 52 6.80 -10.81 -8.64
C ASP A 52 6.80 -12.16 -7.94
N LYS A 53 5.72 -12.86 -8.08
CA LYS A 53 5.63 -14.21 -7.54
C LYS A 53 6.32 -15.23 -8.40
#